data_6473dfd1283cacd11ce273bdb1cded5f
#
_entry.id   6473dfd1283cacd11ce273bdb1cded5f
#
_cell.length_a   1.000
_cell.length_b   1.000
_cell.length_c   1.000
_cell.angle_alpha   90.00
_cell.angle_beta   90.00
_cell.angle_gamma   90.00
#
_symmetry.space_group_name_H-M   'P 1'
#
loop_
_entity.id
_entity.type
_entity.pdbx_description
1 polymer ?
#
loop_
_entity_poly.entity_id
_entity_poly.type
_entity_poly.pdbx_seq_one_letter_code
_entity_poly.pdbx_strand_id
1 'polypeptide(L)'
;MELMNLLGVLVAFVASFAVVAVVHSRVMKWAIRYNVVDNPNYRKLQREPVPVLGGVAVFFGLVVGLCAASPFLDIKPLLPVLMAMSVMLCIGVMDDVSGLSPWFRFLVEIVVTMLLIFLADMSLNNFQGLWGVYGVPMWLSIPLSIVAVVGIINAINLIDGVDGLSSGYCIMASFAFGALFFKVNSVAAIVLCAISVGSLLPFFFHNVFGKKSKMFIGDGGSLMMGVVMSSYVVASVSSGGACDKCVEMGIGLVPFTLAVMCVPVFDTVRVMFMRILRHTSPFHPDKTHLHHLFIEMGFSHFGTTMCVLSLNVLVVLCWLLSYKLGASIDVQFYVVMISGVLFTAGFYKLMRIQIARETALLRWVKGFGAKTHVGDKKWWGALQRAVDLK
;
A
#
# COMPACT_ATOMS: atom_id res chain seq x y z
N MET A 1 -3.53 5.88 26.07
CA MET A 1 -4.70 6.39 25.30
C MET A 1 -5.91 6.38 26.20
N GLU A 2 -6.65 7.47 26.26
CA GLU A 2 -7.87 7.57 27.07
C GLU A 2 -8.96 6.63 26.52
N LEU A 3 -9.90 6.20 27.41
CA LEU A 3 -10.98 5.27 27.04
C LEU A 3 -11.85 5.81 25.91
N MET A 4 -12.15 7.12 25.92
CA MET A 4 -12.93 7.79 24.88
C MET A 4 -12.23 7.71 23.51
N ASN A 5 -10.92 7.91 23.46
CA ASN A 5 -10.15 7.80 22.23
C ASN A 5 -10.15 6.37 21.68
N LEU A 6 -10.04 5.36 22.55
CA LEU A 6 -10.12 3.96 22.15
C LEU A 6 -11.51 3.62 21.57
N LEU A 7 -12.57 4.11 22.22
CA LEU A 7 -13.94 3.93 21.73
C LEU A 7 -14.13 4.57 20.35
N GLY A 8 -13.64 5.80 20.16
CA GLY A 8 -13.71 6.49 18.87
C GLY A 8 -12.98 5.74 17.75
N VAL A 9 -11.79 5.18 18.03
CA VAL A 9 -11.04 4.35 17.07
C VAL A 9 -11.82 3.07 16.72
N LEU A 10 -12.41 2.39 17.70
CA LEU A 10 -13.20 1.18 17.48
C LEU A 10 -14.47 1.48 16.67
N VAL A 11 -15.18 2.54 16.99
CA VAL A 11 -16.37 3.00 16.24
C VAL A 11 -15.99 3.32 14.79
N ALA A 12 -14.88 4.02 14.58
CA ALA A 12 -14.35 4.33 13.25
C ALA A 12 -14.10 3.07 12.43
N PHE A 13 -13.39 2.09 13.00
CA PHE A 13 -13.11 0.80 12.36
C PHE A 13 -14.39 0.05 11.99
N VAL A 14 -15.33 -0.12 12.95
CA VAL A 14 -16.57 -0.87 12.74
C VAL A 14 -17.46 -0.19 11.71
N ALA A 15 -17.58 1.13 11.75
CA ALA A 15 -18.35 1.89 10.77
C ALA A 15 -17.77 1.76 9.35
N SER A 16 -16.46 1.89 9.21
CA SER A 16 -15.75 1.69 7.93
C SER A 16 -16.00 0.30 7.37
N PHE A 17 -15.83 -0.73 8.19
CA PHE A 17 -16.04 -2.12 7.80
C PHE A 17 -17.48 -2.37 7.34
N ALA A 18 -18.46 -1.96 8.15
CA ALA A 18 -19.87 -2.18 7.87
C ALA A 18 -20.31 -1.48 6.57
N VAL A 19 -19.85 -0.24 6.35
CA VAL A 19 -20.20 0.52 5.14
C VAL A 19 -19.65 -0.17 3.90
N VAL A 20 -18.38 -0.56 3.86
CA VAL A 20 -17.83 -1.23 2.68
C VAL A 20 -18.50 -2.59 2.45
N ALA A 21 -18.77 -3.36 3.50
CA ALA A 21 -19.47 -4.64 3.38
C ALA A 21 -20.87 -4.50 2.75
N VAL A 22 -21.55 -3.36 2.95
CA VAL A 22 -22.90 -3.08 2.38
C VAL A 22 -22.80 -2.41 1.00
N VAL A 23 -21.89 -1.45 0.84
CA VAL A 23 -21.81 -0.59 -0.36
C VAL A 23 -21.13 -1.32 -1.52
N HIS A 24 -20.22 -2.26 -1.25
CA HIS A 24 -19.45 -3.00 -2.26
C HIS A 24 -20.33 -3.57 -3.38
N SER A 25 -21.37 -4.32 -3.01
CA SER A 25 -22.29 -4.94 -3.98
C SER A 25 -23.08 -3.92 -4.80
N ARG A 26 -23.38 -2.75 -4.23
CA ARG A 26 -24.09 -1.67 -4.95
C ARG A 26 -23.16 -0.99 -5.95
N VAL A 27 -21.94 -0.66 -5.54
CA VAL A 27 -20.91 -0.07 -6.40
C VAL A 27 -20.58 -1.02 -7.55
N MET A 28 -20.44 -2.31 -7.28
CA MET A 28 -20.19 -3.32 -8.31
C MET A 28 -21.32 -3.37 -9.36
N LYS A 29 -22.60 -3.39 -8.91
CA LYS A 29 -23.76 -3.39 -9.82
C LYS A 29 -23.78 -2.11 -10.66
N TRP A 30 -23.42 -0.98 -10.06
CA TRP A 30 -23.33 0.30 -10.76
C TRP A 30 -22.21 0.29 -11.80
N ALA A 31 -21.01 -0.21 -11.45
CA ALA A 31 -19.90 -0.37 -12.38
C ALA A 31 -20.26 -1.22 -13.59
N ILE A 32 -20.95 -2.35 -13.37
CA ILE A 32 -21.42 -3.22 -14.45
C ILE A 32 -22.45 -2.48 -15.33
N ARG A 33 -23.41 -1.79 -14.72
CA ARG A 33 -24.47 -1.07 -15.44
C ARG A 33 -23.93 0.02 -16.37
N TYR A 34 -22.88 0.72 -15.94
CA TYR A 34 -22.25 1.79 -16.71
C TYR A 34 -21.01 1.34 -17.49
N ASN A 35 -20.80 0.02 -17.57
CA ASN A 35 -19.68 -0.59 -18.28
C ASN A 35 -18.29 -0.08 -17.84
N VAL A 36 -18.14 0.26 -16.53
CA VAL A 36 -16.86 0.61 -15.93
C VAL A 36 -16.16 -0.68 -15.51
N VAL A 37 -15.61 -1.38 -16.50
CA VAL A 37 -15.01 -2.71 -16.34
C VAL A 37 -13.64 -2.75 -17.00
N ASP A 38 -12.73 -3.48 -16.39
CA ASP A 38 -11.45 -3.79 -16.99
C ASP A 38 -11.57 -4.99 -17.93
N ASN A 39 -11.46 -4.73 -19.23
CA ASN A 39 -11.57 -5.75 -20.25
C ASN A 39 -10.27 -6.57 -20.37
N PRO A 40 -10.38 -7.91 -20.56
CA PRO A 40 -9.23 -8.77 -20.80
C PRO A 40 -8.48 -8.32 -22.06
N ASN A 41 -7.15 -8.33 -21.96
CA ASN A 41 -6.29 -8.17 -23.14
C ASN A 41 -5.06 -9.11 -22.97
N TYR A 42 -4.20 -9.19 -24.01
CA TYR A 42 -3.05 -10.10 -24.03
C TYR A 42 -2.00 -9.83 -22.94
N ARG A 43 -2.06 -8.66 -22.28
CA ARG A 43 -1.13 -8.29 -21.19
C ARG A 43 -1.67 -8.64 -19.82
N LYS A 44 -3.00 -8.73 -19.67
CA LYS A 44 -3.69 -8.89 -18.39
C LYS A 44 -3.83 -10.35 -17.99
N LEU A 45 -3.94 -10.60 -16.68
CA LEU A 45 -4.05 -11.94 -16.13
C LEU A 45 -5.50 -12.45 -16.10
N GLN A 46 -6.49 -11.54 -16.03
CA GLN A 46 -7.91 -11.92 -16.06
C GLN A 46 -8.36 -12.34 -17.46
N ARG A 47 -9.33 -13.25 -17.49
CA ARG A 47 -9.95 -13.75 -18.72
C ARG A 47 -11.36 -13.25 -18.97
N GLU A 48 -11.99 -12.63 -17.98
CA GLU A 48 -13.33 -12.06 -18.02
C GLU A 48 -13.27 -10.57 -17.62
N PRO A 49 -14.23 -9.73 -18.09
CA PRO A 49 -14.33 -8.35 -17.66
C PRO A 49 -14.58 -8.28 -16.15
N VAL A 50 -13.81 -7.45 -15.42
CA VAL A 50 -13.94 -7.27 -13.98
C VAL A 50 -14.22 -5.80 -13.68
N PRO A 51 -15.24 -5.45 -12.86
CA PRO A 51 -15.49 -4.08 -12.45
C PRO A 51 -14.30 -3.45 -11.72
N VAL A 52 -14.05 -2.14 -11.94
CA VAL A 52 -12.83 -1.45 -11.42
C VAL A 52 -13.12 -0.29 -10.46
N LEU A 53 -14.28 -0.25 -9.82
CA LEU A 53 -14.68 0.82 -8.90
C LEU A 53 -14.53 0.46 -7.42
N GLY A 54 -13.69 -0.50 -7.07
CA GLY A 54 -13.46 -0.92 -5.68
C GLY A 54 -12.98 0.22 -4.78
N GLY A 55 -12.14 1.09 -5.31
CA GLY A 55 -11.67 2.30 -4.63
C GLY A 55 -12.79 3.22 -4.16
N VAL A 56 -13.88 3.33 -4.92
CA VAL A 56 -15.07 4.11 -4.53
C VAL A 56 -15.73 3.51 -3.28
N ALA A 57 -15.89 2.19 -3.22
CA ALA A 57 -16.47 1.54 -2.04
C ALA A 57 -15.57 1.72 -0.81
N VAL A 58 -14.25 1.58 -0.97
CA VAL A 58 -13.26 1.82 0.10
C VAL A 58 -13.32 3.26 0.59
N PHE A 59 -13.40 4.23 -0.32
CA PHE A 59 -13.52 5.65 0.03
C PHE A 59 -14.75 5.96 0.87
N PHE A 60 -15.91 5.42 0.51
CA PHE A 60 -17.12 5.56 1.34
C PHE A 60 -16.90 5.03 2.76
N GLY A 61 -16.21 3.91 2.91
CA GLY A 61 -15.82 3.39 4.22
C GLY A 61 -14.93 4.35 5.00
N LEU A 62 -13.88 4.90 4.35
CA LEU A 62 -12.97 5.86 4.97
C LEU A 62 -13.69 7.11 5.46
N VAL A 63 -14.56 7.69 4.61
CA VAL A 63 -15.33 8.91 4.95
C VAL A 63 -16.29 8.64 6.11
N VAL A 64 -17.11 7.58 6.03
CA VAL A 64 -18.10 7.28 7.08
C VAL A 64 -17.41 6.88 8.38
N GLY A 65 -16.30 6.14 8.33
CA GLY A 65 -15.52 5.84 9.53
C GLY A 65 -14.96 7.10 10.19
N LEU A 66 -14.45 8.04 9.39
CA LEU A 66 -13.97 9.33 9.89
C LEU A 66 -15.10 10.15 10.50
N CYS A 67 -16.26 10.23 9.85
CA CYS A 67 -17.44 10.90 10.38
C CYS A 67 -17.92 10.26 11.69
N ALA A 68 -17.91 8.92 11.79
CA ALA A 68 -18.30 8.20 12.99
C ALA A 68 -17.33 8.43 14.18
N ALA A 69 -16.05 8.71 13.90
CA ALA A 69 -15.05 9.07 14.91
C ALA A 69 -15.24 10.50 15.47
N SER A 70 -15.79 11.42 14.67
CA SER A 70 -15.81 12.86 14.96
C SER A 70 -16.50 13.27 16.28
N PRO A 71 -17.49 12.55 16.83
CA PRO A 71 -18.03 12.88 18.15
C PRO A 71 -17.09 12.56 19.32
N PHE A 72 -16.09 11.73 19.09
CA PHE A 72 -15.17 11.24 20.11
C PHE A 72 -13.76 11.86 20.01
N LEU A 73 -13.37 12.30 18.79
CA LEU A 73 -11.99 12.64 18.44
C LEU A 73 -11.93 13.90 17.57
N ASP A 74 -10.86 14.66 17.72
CA ASP A 74 -10.56 15.75 16.79
C ASP A 74 -10.05 15.17 15.45
N ILE A 75 -10.87 15.24 14.43
CA ILE A 75 -10.57 14.77 13.07
C ILE A 75 -9.99 15.86 12.16
N LYS A 76 -9.89 17.11 12.62
CA LYS A 76 -9.41 18.24 11.80
C LYS A 76 -8.07 17.98 11.16
N PRO A 77 -7.06 17.36 11.85
CA PRO A 77 -5.76 17.07 11.22
C PRO A 77 -5.84 16.12 10.03
N LEU A 78 -6.93 15.34 9.88
CA LEU A 78 -7.13 14.42 8.77
C LEU A 78 -7.86 15.02 7.56
N LEU A 79 -8.44 16.23 7.69
CA LEU A 79 -9.19 16.85 6.59
C LEU A 79 -8.34 17.12 5.33
N PRO A 80 -7.09 17.61 5.43
CA PRO A 80 -6.24 17.75 4.25
C PRO A 80 -5.92 16.40 3.57
N VAL A 81 -5.72 15.35 4.37
CA VAL A 81 -5.51 13.99 3.84
C VAL A 81 -6.77 13.50 3.13
N LEU A 82 -7.95 13.71 3.72
CA LEU A 82 -9.23 13.36 3.08
C LEU A 82 -9.44 14.10 1.76
N MET A 83 -9.09 15.39 1.71
CA MET A 83 -9.13 16.18 0.47
C MET A 83 -8.20 15.60 -0.59
N ALA A 84 -6.96 15.31 -0.22
CA ALA A 84 -5.96 14.70 -1.11
C ALA A 84 -6.43 13.34 -1.65
N MET A 85 -6.99 12.50 -0.78
CA MET A 85 -7.59 11.22 -1.13
C MET A 85 -8.75 11.38 -2.12
N SER A 86 -9.62 12.36 -1.90
CA SER A 86 -10.76 12.64 -2.78
C SER A 86 -10.31 13.04 -4.19
N VAL A 87 -9.31 13.92 -4.29
CA VAL A 87 -8.74 14.34 -5.57
C VAL A 87 -8.13 13.13 -6.29
N MET A 88 -7.31 12.32 -5.60
CA MET A 88 -6.65 11.17 -6.23
C MET A 88 -7.64 10.07 -6.61
N LEU A 89 -8.70 9.86 -5.83
CA LEU A 89 -9.80 8.97 -6.22
C LEU A 89 -10.47 9.44 -7.51
N CYS A 90 -10.82 10.72 -7.61
CA CYS A 90 -11.46 11.26 -8.82
C CYS A 90 -10.57 11.11 -10.05
N ILE A 91 -9.28 11.47 -9.92
CA ILE A 91 -8.32 11.35 -11.03
C ILE A 91 -8.13 9.88 -11.44
N GLY A 92 -7.98 8.97 -10.49
CA GLY A 92 -7.82 7.56 -10.81
C GLY A 92 -9.08 6.94 -11.42
N VAL A 93 -10.28 7.31 -10.95
CA VAL A 93 -11.53 6.87 -11.61
C VAL A 93 -11.65 7.44 -13.03
N MET A 94 -11.22 8.68 -13.25
CA MET A 94 -11.16 9.25 -14.61
C MET A 94 -10.15 8.50 -15.48
N ASP A 95 -9.03 8.08 -14.91
CA ASP A 95 -8.02 7.26 -15.62
C ASP A 95 -8.60 5.88 -15.98
N ASP A 96 -9.25 5.20 -15.06
CA ASP A 96 -9.93 3.91 -15.28
C ASP A 96 -11.00 3.98 -16.40
N VAL A 97 -11.70 5.11 -16.54
CA VAL A 97 -12.79 5.29 -17.51
C VAL A 97 -12.31 5.80 -18.86
N SER A 98 -11.41 6.78 -18.88
CA SER A 98 -11.06 7.56 -20.07
C SER A 98 -9.61 7.38 -20.53
N GLY A 99 -8.75 6.84 -19.67
CA GLY A 99 -7.31 6.76 -19.91
C GLY A 99 -6.66 8.14 -19.93
N LEU A 100 -6.12 8.56 -18.79
CA LEU A 100 -5.48 9.87 -18.68
C LEU A 100 -4.02 9.81 -19.15
N SER A 101 -3.50 10.96 -19.55
CA SER A 101 -2.08 11.11 -19.82
C SER A 101 -1.27 10.90 -18.51
N PRO A 102 -0.21 10.07 -18.52
CA PRO A 102 0.65 9.88 -17.35
C PRO A 102 1.24 11.20 -16.80
N TRP A 103 1.51 12.16 -17.68
CA TRP A 103 2.00 13.48 -17.28
C TRP A 103 0.96 14.32 -16.54
N PHE A 104 -0.31 14.22 -16.94
CA PHE A 104 -1.40 14.92 -16.24
C PHE A 104 -1.58 14.32 -14.84
N ARG A 105 -1.58 12.99 -14.72
CA ARG A 105 -1.65 12.29 -13.43
C ARG A 105 -0.49 12.69 -12.51
N PHE A 106 0.74 12.67 -13.04
CA PHE A 106 1.93 13.09 -12.31
C PHE A 106 1.86 14.54 -11.83
N LEU A 107 1.35 15.46 -12.65
CA LEU A 107 1.15 16.86 -12.26
C LEU A 107 0.16 16.98 -11.10
N VAL A 108 -0.97 16.25 -11.15
CA VAL A 108 -1.95 16.27 -10.05
C VAL A 108 -1.37 15.67 -8.77
N GLU A 109 -0.57 14.62 -8.85
CA GLU A 109 0.14 14.03 -7.69
C GLU A 109 1.07 15.08 -7.04
N ILE A 110 1.79 15.88 -7.83
CA ILE A 110 2.60 16.99 -7.30
C ILE A 110 1.73 18.04 -6.62
N VAL A 111 0.63 18.47 -7.25
CA VAL A 111 -0.29 19.47 -6.67
C VAL A 111 -0.87 18.96 -5.35
N VAL A 112 -1.33 17.71 -5.30
CA VAL A 112 -1.84 17.07 -4.07
C VAL A 112 -0.77 17.03 -2.98
N THR A 113 0.47 16.71 -3.34
CA THR A 113 1.59 16.72 -2.39
C THR A 113 1.85 18.11 -1.84
N MET A 114 1.84 19.13 -2.70
CA MET A 114 1.99 20.52 -2.28
C MET A 114 0.88 20.96 -1.32
N LEU A 115 -0.37 20.54 -1.59
CA LEU A 115 -1.50 20.80 -0.67
C LEU A 115 -1.27 20.14 0.70
N LEU A 116 -0.77 18.90 0.76
CA LEU A 116 -0.44 18.24 2.03
C LEU A 116 0.68 18.98 2.78
N ILE A 117 1.72 19.45 2.07
CA ILE A 117 2.83 20.21 2.68
C ILE A 117 2.32 21.51 3.28
N PHE A 118 1.54 22.30 2.53
CA PHE A 118 1.15 23.65 2.97
C PHE A 118 -0.08 23.70 3.87
N LEU A 119 -1.01 22.74 3.77
CA LEU A 119 -2.24 22.74 4.57
C LEU A 119 -2.15 21.85 5.81
N ALA A 120 -1.29 20.83 5.81
CA ALA A 120 -1.16 19.88 6.90
C ALA A 120 0.23 19.85 7.54
N ASP A 121 1.15 20.72 7.08
CA ASP A 121 2.55 20.75 7.54
C ASP A 121 3.26 19.38 7.35
N MET A 122 2.79 18.61 6.37
CA MET A 122 3.25 17.27 6.10
C MET A 122 4.43 17.27 5.13
N SER A 123 5.66 17.40 5.67
CA SER A 123 6.88 17.39 4.88
C SER A 123 7.97 16.53 5.51
N LEU A 124 8.88 16.00 4.70
CA LEU A 124 10.08 15.28 5.14
C LEU A 124 11.15 16.31 5.56
N ASN A 125 10.93 16.95 6.70
CA ASN A 125 11.76 18.03 7.21
C ASN A 125 12.73 17.59 8.33
N ASN A 126 12.76 16.28 8.66
CA ASN A 126 13.61 15.74 9.70
C ASN A 126 14.08 14.32 9.34
N PHE A 127 15.36 14.02 9.48
CA PHE A 127 15.88 12.66 9.32
C PHE A 127 15.96 11.90 10.65
N GLN A 128 15.46 12.52 11.73
CA GLN A 128 15.32 11.89 13.03
C GLN A 128 16.62 11.27 13.55
N GLY A 129 17.75 11.97 13.33
CA GLY A 129 19.06 11.55 13.78
C GLY A 129 19.81 10.58 12.87
N LEU A 130 19.25 10.18 11.74
CA LEU A 130 19.96 9.39 10.74
C LEU A 130 21.19 10.17 10.24
N TRP A 131 22.37 9.56 10.34
CA TRP A 131 23.68 10.18 10.05
C TRP A 131 23.93 11.49 10.83
N GLY A 132 23.32 11.63 12.01
CA GLY A 132 23.38 12.84 12.82
C GLY A 132 22.56 14.03 12.25
N VAL A 133 21.78 13.81 11.20
CA VAL A 133 20.92 14.82 10.59
C VAL A 133 19.55 14.82 11.24
N TYR A 134 19.15 15.96 11.80
CA TYR A 134 17.82 16.18 12.37
C TYR A 134 16.99 17.07 11.42
N GLY A 135 17.22 18.35 11.42
CA GLY A 135 16.44 19.28 10.56
C GLY A 135 16.91 19.31 9.13
N VAL A 136 15.95 19.36 8.20
CA VAL A 136 16.19 19.53 6.77
C VAL A 136 15.62 20.88 6.35
N PRO A 137 16.41 21.77 5.71
CA PRO A 137 15.93 23.09 5.29
C PRO A 137 14.82 22.97 4.25
N MET A 138 13.88 23.92 4.25
CA MET A 138 12.66 23.89 3.44
C MET A 138 12.92 23.71 1.94
N TRP A 139 13.98 24.33 1.42
CA TRP A 139 14.35 24.24 0.00
C TRP A 139 14.72 22.81 -0.43
N LEU A 140 15.17 21.96 0.50
CA LEU A 140 15.46 20.54 0.26
C LEU A 140 14.29 19.64 0.69
N SER A 141 13.61 19.97 1.78
CA SER A 141 12.47 19.20 2.32
C SER A 141 11.30 19.14 1.33
N ILE A 142 10.97 20.23 0.64
CA ILE A 142 9.87 20.27 -0.32
C ILE A 142 10.12 19.32 -1.51
N PRO A 143 11.24 19.44 -2.27
CA PRO A 143 11.51 18.50 -3.36
C PRO A 143 11.59 17.04 -2.90
N LEU A 144 12.22 16.79 -1.75
CA LEU A 144 12.32 15.46 -1.18
C LEU A 144 10.93 14.88 -0.86
N SER A 145 10.05 15.67 -0.27
CA SER A 145 8.68 15.28 0.02
C SER A 145 7.90 14.98 -1.25
N ILE A 146 8.03 15.79 -2.29
CA ILE A 146 7.39 15.56 -3.59
C ILE A 146 7.86 14.21 -4.16
N VAL A 147 9.17 13.99 -4.23
CA VAL A 147 9.72 12.73 -4.77
C VAL A 147 9.24 11.52 -3.96
N ALA A 148 9.24 11.62 -2.63
CA ALA A 148 8.82 10.52 -1.76
C ALA A 148 7.31 10.24 -1.87
N VAL A 149 6.45 11.26 -1.75
CA VAL A 149 4.98 11.10 -1.79
C VAL A 149 4.53 10.62 -3.15
N VAL A 150 4.96 11.26 -4.24
CA VAL A 150 4.65 10.84 -5.61
C VAL A 150 5.20 9.44 -5.90
N GLY A 151 6.43 9.16 -5.44
CA GLY A 151 7.04 7.84 -5.56
C GLY A 151 6.24 6.75 -4.84
N ILE A 152 5.75 7.00 -3.63
CA ILE A 152 4.91 6.08 -2.87
C ILE A 152 3.54 5.88 -3.55
N ILE A 153 2.88 6.96 -3.99
CA ILE A 153 1.59 6.89 -4.69
C ILE A 153 1.73 5.97 -5.91
N ASN A 154 2.74 6.19 -6.74
CA ASN A 154 2.96 5.36 -7.92
C ASN A 154 3.41 3.93 -7.55
N ALA A 155 4.20 3.73 -6.51
CA ALA A 155 4.61 2.41 -6.08
C ALA A 155 3.42 1.56 -5.62
N ILE A 156 2.45 2.13 -4.88
CA ILE A 156 1.22 1.44 -4.48
C ILE A 156 0.33 1.13 -5.69
N ASN A 157 0.23 2.04 -6.66
CA ASN A 157 -0.49 1.78 -7.90
C ASN A 157 0.17 0.67 -8.72
N LEU A 158 1.49 0.63 -8.83
CA LEU A 158 2.23 -0.36 -9.62
C LEU A 158 2.20 -1.79 -9.03
N ILE A 159 1.98 -1.96 -7.74
CA ILE A 159 1.81 -3.30 -7.14
C ILE A 159 0.38 -3.84 -7.30
N ASP A 160 -0.58 -3.05 -7.77
CA ASP A 160 -1.98 -3.47 -7.95
C ASP A 160 -2.19 -4.32 -9.22
N GLY A 161 -1.33 -5.29 -9.45
CA GLY A 161 -1.41 -6.20 -10.59
C GLY A 161 -1.93 -7.60 -10.28
N VAL A 162 -2.21 -7.92 -9.01
CA VAL A 162 -2.62 -9.24 -8.53
C VAL A 162 -3.67 -9.11 -7.42
N ASP A 163 -4.68 -9.99 -7.44
CA ASP A 163 -5.77 -9.97 -6.46
C ASP A 163 -5.26 -9.93 -5.02
N GLY A 164 -5.73 -8.94 -4.27
CA GLY A 164 -5.41 -8.76 -2.86
C GLY A 164 -4.02 -8.20 -2.57
N LEU A 165 -3.15 -7.97 -3.57
CA LEU A 165 -1.78 -7.55 -3.29
C LEU A 165 -1.73 -6.11 -2.76
N SER A 166 -2.29 -5.14 -3.46
CA SER A 166 -2.29 -3.74 -3.00
C SER A 166 -3.11 -3.56 -1.72
N SER A 167 -4.32 -4.13 -1.67
CA SER A 167 -5.18 -4.02 -0.48
C SER A 167 -4.60 -4.75 0.73
N GLY A 168 -4.09 -5.97 0.56
CA GLY A 168 -3.42 -6.72 1.64
C GLY A 168 -2.15 -6.03 2.12
N TYR A 169 -1.39 -5.43 1.19
CA TYR A 169 -0.22 -4.64 1.53
C TYR A 169 -0.59 -3.40 2.37
N CYS A 170 -1.59 -2.63 1.93
CA CYS A 170 -2.04 -1.45 2.67
C CYS A 170 -2.62 -1.83 4.06
N ILE A 171 -3.30 -2.98 4.20
CA ILE A 171 -3.73 -3.51 5.50
C ILE A 171 -2.51 -3.79 6.39
N MET A 172 -1.53 -4.54 5.88
CA MET A 172 -0.30 -4.87 6.62
C MET A 172 0.46 -3.60 7.06
N ALA A 173 0.65 -2.65 6.15
CA ALA A 173 1.31 -1.39 6.43
C ALA A 173 0.54 -0.57 7.47
N SER A 174 -0.81 -0.51 7.37
CA SER A 174 -1.65 0.17 8.37
C SER A 174 -1.53 -0.44 9.76
N PHE A 175 -1.36 -1.76 9.89
CA PHE A 175 -1.07 -2.39 11.19
C PHE A 175 0.31 -1.99 11.71
N ALA A 176 1.34 -1.98 10.88
CA ALA A 176 2.69 -1.63 11.29
C ALA A 176 2.78 -0.15 11.75
N PHE A 177 2.25 0.77 10.94
CA PHE A 177 2.18 2.19 11.30
C PHE A 177 1.24 2.43 12.49
N GLY A 178 0.10 1.72 12.55
CA GLY A 178 -0.82 1.79 13.67
C GLY A 178 -0.17 1.40 15.00
N ALA A 179 0.69 0.39 15.02
CA ALA A 179 1.46 0.01 16.20
C ALA A 179 2.46 1.12 16.64
N LEU A 180 3.13 1.78 15.68
CA LEU A 180 3.98 2.92 15.94
C LEU A 180 3.17 4.09 16.53
N PHE A 181 2.10 4.50 15.86
CA PHE A 181 1.27 5.63 16.27
C PHE A 181 0.57 5.37 17.61
N PHE A 182 0.20 4.11 17.90
CA PHE A 182 -0.34 3.72 19.18
C PHE A 182 0.69 3.91 20.30
N LYS A 183 1.95 3.55 20.06
CA LYS A 183 3.04 3.72 21.04
C LYS A 183 3.27 5.19 21.41
N VAL A 184 3.06 6.11 20.48
CA VAL A 184 3.26 7.56 20.69
C VAL A 184 1.96 8.33 20.97
N ASN A 185 0.83 7.63 21.07
CA ASN A 185 -0.51 8.22 21.28
C ASN A 185 -0.91 9.26 20.20
N SER A 186 -0.52 9.06 18.94
CA SER A 186 -0.95 9.91 17.83
C SER A 186 -2.36 9.51 17.38
N VAL A 187 -3.38 10.04 18.06
CA VAL A 187 -4.78 9.59 17.91
C VAL A 187 -5.30 9.74 16.49
N ALA A 188 -5.05 10.87 15.83
CA ALA A 188 -5.48 11.09 14.44
C ALA A 188 -4.89 10.05 13.48
N ALA A 189 -3.59 9.75 13.61
CA ALA A 189 -2.93 8.75 12.79
C ALA A 189 -3.44 7.32 13.07
N ILE A 190 -3.75 6.99 14.35
CA ILE A 190 -4.38 5.72 14.71
C ILE A 190 -5.75 5.58 14.06
N VAL A 191 -6.57 6.65 14.06
CA VAL A 191 -7.88 6.65 13.39
C VAL A 191 -7.73 6.40 11.90
N LEU A 192 -6.78 7.07 11.24
CA LEU A 192 -6.52 6.86 9.82
C LEU A 192 -6.13 5.39 9.53
N CYS A 193 -5.30 4.77 10.38
CA CYS A 193 -4.97 3.34 10.28
C CYS A 193 -6.22 2.46 10.47
N ALA A 194 -7.04 2.75 11.48
CA ALA A 194 -8.24 1.97 11.80
C ALA A 194 -9.27 2.00 10.68
N ILE A 195 -9.58 3.19 10.13
CA ILE A 195 -10.53 3.32 9.01
C ILE A 195 -9.98 2.69 7.73
N SER A 196 -8.66 2.74 7.51
CA SER A 196 -8.01 2.10 6.36
C SER A 196 -8.16 0.57 6.43
N VAL A 197 -7.83 -0.04 7.58
CA VAL A 197 -8.00 -1.48 7.78
C VAL A 197 -9.49 -1.85 7.70
N GLY A 198 -10.38 -1.10 8.37
CA GLY A 198 -11.82 -1.34 8.35
C GLY A 198 -12.40 -1.32 6.95
N SER A 199 -11.99 -0.35 6.11
CA SER A 199 -12.47 -0.24 4.73
C SER A 199 -11.88 -1.30 3.79
N LEU A 200 -10.60 -1.61 3.95
CA LEU A 200 -9.90 -2.53 3.05
C LEU A 200 -10.21 -4.00 3.34
N LEU A 201 -10.50 -4.40 4.58
CA LEU A 201 -10.76 -5.80 4.93
C LEU A 201 -11.93 -6.39 4.15
N PRO A 202 -13.16 -5.83 4.15
CA PRO A 202 -14.25 -6.40 3.37
C PRO A 202 -13.97 -6.36 1.87
N PHE A 203 -13.33 -5.29 1.36
CA PHE A 203 -12.90 -5.23 -0.02
C PHE A 203 -11.91 -6.36 -0.36
N PHE A 204 -10.88 -6.59 0.45
CA PHE A 204 -9.91 -7.67 0.28
C PHE A 204 -10.58 -9.04 0.18
N PHE A 205 -11.55 -9.32 1.06
CA PHE A 205 -12.28 -10.59 1.01
C PHE A 205 -13.06 -10.75 -0.29
N HIS A 206 -13.73 -9.71 -0.77
CA HIS A 206 -14.44 -9.76 -2.06
C HIS A 206 -13.49 -9.88 -3.25
N ASN A 207 -12.37 -9.17 -3.24
CA ASN A 207 -11.40 -9.19 -4.33
C ASN A 207 -10.69 -10.54 -4.45
N VAL A 208 -10.31 -11.16 -3.31
CA VAL A 208 -9.52 -12.40 -3.27
C VAL A 208 -10.41 -13.64 -3.36
N PHE A 209 -11.49 -13.70 -2.59
CA PHE A 209 -12.31 -14.91 -2.46
C PHE A 209 -13.61 -14.83 -3.27
N GLY A 210 -14.07 -13.64 -3.63
CA GLY A 210 -15.29 -13.47 -4.42
C GLY A 210 -15.16 -14.05 -5.83
N LYS A 211 -16.21 -14.70 -6.30
CA LYS A 211 -16.37 -15.10 -7.70
C LYS A 211 -17.38 -14.20 -8.41
N LYS A 212 -18.57 -14.06 -7.80
CA LYS A 212 -19.63 -13.18 -8.31
C LYS A 212 -19.48 -11.74 -7.83
N SER A 213 -18.87 -11.55 -6.66
CA SER A 213 -18.66 -10.26 -6.03
C SER A 213 -17.26 -9.65 -6.27
N LYS A 214 -16.48 -10.26 -7.14
CA LYS A 214 -15.12 -9.80 -7.45
C LYS A 214 -15.14 -8.44 -8.12
N MET A 215 -14.32 -7.53 -7.61
CA MET A 215 -14.10 -6.20 -8.15
C MET A 215 -12.64 -5.79 -7.92
N PHE A 216 -12.02 -5.10 -8.87
CA PHE A 216 -10.70 -4.52 -8.69
C PHE A 216 -10.78 -3.19 -7.97
N ILE A 217 -9.72 -2.82 -7.25
CA ILE A 217 -9.66 -1.55 -6.54
C ILE A 217 -9.60 -0.37 -7.52
N GLY A 218 -9.02 -0.59 -8.72
CA GLY A 218 -8.83 0.39 -9.78
C GLY A 218 -7.74 1.42 -9.48
N ASP A 219 -7.40 2.23 -10.48
CA ASP A 219 -6.45 3.32 -10.32
C ASP A 219 -6.96 4.35 -9.30
N GLY A 220 -8.28 4.58 -9.25
CA GLY A 220 -8.88 5.43 -8.24
C GLY A 220 -8.57 4.98 -6.81
N GLY A 221 -8.68 3.69 -6.54
CA GLY A 221 -8.43 3.16 -5.21
C GLY A 221 -6.95 3.04 -4.86
N SER A 222 -6.11 2.59 -5.78
CA SER A 222 -4.67 2.41 -5.52
C SER A 222 -3.94 3.74 -5.36
N LEU A 223 -4.26 4.77 -6.17
CA LEU A 223 -3.71 6.12 -6.03
C LEU A 223 -4.15 6.77 -4.71
N MET A 224 -5.44 6.65 -4.36
CA MET A 224 -5.96 7.13 -3.07
C MET A 224 -5.26 6.45 -1.89
N MET A 225 -5.07 5.14 -1.93
CA MET A 225 -4.34 4.43 -0.87
C MET A 225 -2.85 4.79 -0.85
N GLY A 226 -2.27 5.16 -1.97
CA GLY A 226 -0.93 5.74 -2.04
C GLY A 226 -0.81 7.05 -1.24
N VAL A 227 -1.83 7.91 -1.28
CA VAL A 227 -1.91 9.11 -0.42
C VAL A 227 -1.95 8.72 1.06
N VAL A 228 -2.74 7.72 1.44
CA VAL A 228 -2.80 7.24 2.84
C VAL A 228 -1.43 6.71 3.29
N MET A 229 -0.77 5.87 2.49
CA MET A 229 0.54 5.31 2.82
C MET A 229 1.62 6.41 2.93
N SER A 230 1.64 7.37 2.00
CA SER A 230 2.57 8.50 2.07
C SER A 230 2.29 9.40 3.29
N SER A 231 1.03 9.56 3.67
CA SER A 231 0.66 10.30 4.89
C SER A 231 1.20 9.63 6.15
N TYR A 232 1.18 8.29 6.24
CA TYR A 232 1.82 7.58 7.37
C TYR A 232 3.32 7.80 7.40
N VAL A 233 4.00 7.70 6.26
CA VAL A 233 5.45 7.92 6.17
C VAL A 233 5.80 9.34 6.63
N VAL A 234 5.16 10.35 6.06
CA VAL A 234 5.44 11.74 6.39
C VAL A 234 5.11 12.05 7.85
N ALA A 235 3.94 11.62 8.35
CA ALA A 235 3.57 11.80 9.77
C ALA A 235 4.54 11.13 10.75
N SER A 236 5.26 10.09 10.32
CA SER A 236 6.26 9.41 11.14
C SER A 236 7.58 10.17 11.21
N VAL A 237 7.97 10.91 10.17
CA VAL A 237 9.31 11.52 10.03
C VAL A 237 9.29 13.04 10.15
N SER A 238 8.11 13.70 10.11
CA SER A 238 8.01 15.16 10.29
C SER A 238 8.41 15.58 11.69
N SER A 239 9.13 16.69 11.79
CA SER A 239 9.53 17.29 13.08
C SER A 239 8.33 17.88 13.82
N GLY A 240 8.41 17.90 15.18
CA GLY A 240 7.35 18.43 16.04
C GLY A 240 6.15 17.51 16.18
N GLY A 241 6.21 16.30 15.61
CA GLY A 241 5.17 15.30 15.70
C GLY A 241 5.26 14.40 16.94
N ALA A 242 4.20 13.62 17.18
CA ALA A 242 4.18 12.67 18.29
C ALA A 242 5.30 11.61 18.21
N CYS A 243 5.82 11.36 16.99
CA CYS A 243 6.84 10.35 16.74
C CYS A 243 8.26 10.75 17.18
N ASP A 244 8.53 12.03 17.47
CA ASP A 244 9.85 12.49 17.95
C ASP A 244 10.31 11.72 19.21
N LYS A 245 9.37 11.31 20.08
CA LYS A 245 9.64 10.48 21.25
C LYS A 245 10.21 9.08 20.91
N CYS A 246 10.01 8.60 19.70
CA CYS A 246 10.52 7.30 19.26
C CYS A 246 12.05 7.31 19.14
N VAL A 247 12.64 8.45 18.78
CA VAL A 247 14.09 8.61 18.64
C VAL A 247 14.77 8.41 19.99
N GLU A 248 14.20 8.95 21.08
CA GLU A 248 14.68 8.74 22.46
C GLU A 248 14.63 7.26 22.87
N MET A 249 13.74 6.49 22.28
CA MET A 249 13.61 5.05 22.49
C MET A 249 14.54 4.22 21.57
N GLY A 250 15.41 4.87 20.77
CA GLY A 250 16.29 4.20 19.80
C GLY A 250 15.59 3.66 18.55
N ILE A 251 14.33 4.05 18.29
CA ILE A 251 13.59 3.65 17.11
C ILE A 251 13.99 4.56 15.94
N GLY A 252 14.68 4.00 14.95
CA GLY A 252 14.97 4.70 13.71
C GLY A 252 13.71 4.83 12.86
N LEU A 253 13.13 6.05 12.79
CA LEU A 253 11.87 6.29 12.08
C LEU A 253 12.04 6.19 10.56
N VAL A 254 13.13 6.72 10.01
CA VAL A 254 13.45 6.57 8.58
C VAL A 254 13.69 5.10 8.22
N PRO A 255 14.52 4.32 8.94
CA PRO A 255 14.62 2.88 8.72
C PRO A 255 13.28 2.13 8.84
N PHE A 256 12.46 2.47 9.86
CA PHE A 256 11.14 1.86 10.04
C PHE A 256 10.24 2.08 8.83
N THR A 257 10.08 3.34 8.38
CA THR A 257 9.23 3.67 7.25
C THR A 257 9.70 2.99 5.97
N LEU A 258 11.01 2.95 5.72
CA LEU A 258 11.60 2.24 4.58
C LEU A 258 11.39 0.72 4.69
N ALA A 259 11.46 0.13 5.88
CA ALA A 259 11.21 -1.30 6.06
C ALA A 259 9.74 -1.66 5.76
N VAL A 260 8.79 -0.84 6.27
CA VAL A 260 7.36 -1.06 6.00
C VAL A 260 7.04 -0.84 4.54
N MET A 261 7.62 0.17 3.88
CA MET A 261 7.38 0.51 2.46
C MET A 261 8.32 -0.23 1.50
N CYS A 262 9.09 -1.23 1.96
CA CYS A 262 10.22 -1.79 1.24
C CYS A 262 9.82 -2.35 -0.13
N VAL A 263 8.91 -3.33 -0.19
CA VAL A 263 8.63 -4.03 -1.44
C VAL A 263 8.08 -3.11 -2.52
N PRO A 264 7.04 -2.28 -2.31
CA PRO A 264 6.56 -1.37 -3.34
C PRO A 264 7.65 -0.42 -3.83
N VAL A 265 8.38 0.20 -2.90
CA VAL A 265 9.37 1.23 -3.24
C VAL A 265 10.59 0.62 -3.92
N PHE A 266 11.21 -0.41 -3.32
CA PHE A 266 12.44 -1.00 -3.86
C PHE A 266 12.20 -1.74 -5.17
N ASP A 267 11.04 -2.43 -5.32
CA ASP A 267 10.69 -3.08 -6.59
C ASP A 267 10.45 -2.04 -7.70
N THR A 268 9.76 -0.96 -7.40
CA THR A 268 9.54 0.15 -8.35
C THR A 268 10.87 0.80 -8.75
N VAL A 269 11.72 1.17 -7.78
CA VAL A 269 13.05 1.76 -8.04
C VAL A 269 13.89 0.80 -8.89
N ARG A 270 13.91 -0.50 -8.56
CA ARG A 270 14.60 -1.52 -9.34
C ARG A 270 14.12 -1.55 -10.79
N VAL A 271 12.81 -1.57 -11.01
CA VAL A 271 12.24 -1.61 -12.36
C VAL A 271 12.59 -0.35 -13.14
N MET A 272 12.41 0.83 -12.54
CA MET A 272 12.77 2.10 -13.17
C MET A 272 14.25 2.16 -13.53
N PHE A 273 15.14 1.74 -12.61
CA PHE A 273 16.58 1.71 -12.83
C PHE A 273 16.95 0.76 -13.99
N MET A 274 16.35 -0.42 -14.04
CA MET A 274 16.57 -1.37 -15.13
C MET A 274 16.08 -0.86 -16.49
N ARG A 275 14.99 -0.09 -16.51
CA ARG A 275 14.48 0.55 -17.74
C ARG A 275 15.44 1.64 -18.23
N ILE A 276 15.96 2.48 -17.34
CA ILE A 276 16.96 3.50 -17.66
C ILE A 276 18.22 2.83 -18.25
N LEU A 277 18.72 1.76 -17.62
CA LEU A 277 19.89 1.01 -18.15
C LEU A 277 19.65 0.39 -19.53
N ARG A 278 18.39 0.12 -19.89
CA ARG A 278 18.00 -0.38 -21.21
C ARG A 278 17.64 0.73 -22.20
N HIS A 279 17.92 1.98 -21.85
CA HIS A 279 17.56 3.16 -22.65
C HIS A 279 16.06 3.25 -23.00
N THR A 280 15.19 2.76 -22.12
CA THR A 280 13.73 2.86 -22.24
C THR A 280 13.19 3.83 -21.20
N SER A 281 12.00 4.39 -21.47
CA SER A 281 11.34 5.28 -20.50
C SER A 281 11.13 4.58 -19.15
N PRO A 282 11.44 5.22 -18.02
CA PRO A 282 11.16 4.68 -16.69
C PRO A 282 9.68 4.33 -16.46
N PHE A 283 8.79 5.01 -17.18
CA PHE A 283 7.33 4.84 -17.10
C PHE A 283 6.77 3.87 -18.15
N HIS A 284 7.63 3.20 -18.93
CA HIS A 284 7.18 2.23 -19.92
C HIS A 284 6.55 1.01 -19.24
N PRO A 285 5.30 0.61 -19.57
CA PRO A 285 4.68 -0.56 -18.95
C PRO A 285 5.39 -1.86 -19.37
N ASP A 286 5.75 -2.69 -18.39
CA ASP A 286 6.34 -4.02 -18.64
C ASP A 286 5.89 -5.04 -17.58
N LYS A 287 6.34 -6.30 -17.72
CA LYS A 287 6.04 -7.41 -16.81
C LYS A 287 7.26 -7.78 -15.96
N THR A 288 8.01 -6.80 -15.46
CA THR A 288 9.25 -7.07 -14.71
C THR A 288 9.12 -6.89 -13.20
N HIS A 289 7.95 -6.53 -12.68
CA HIS A 289 7.70 -6.47 -11.24
C HIS A 289 7.73 -7.85 -10.56
N LEU A 290 8.01 -7.88 -9.24
CA LEU A 290 8.09 -9.12 -8.46
C LEU A 290 6.84 -9.99 -8.57
N HIS A 291 5.65 -9.41 -8.56
CA HIS A 291 4.41 -10.17 -8.66
C HIS A 291 4.27 -10.92 -10.00
N HIS A 292 4.74 -10.33 -11.10
CA HIS A 292 4.80 -11.04 -12.38
C HIS A 292 5.75 -12.22 -12.37
N LEU A 293 6.89 -12.10 -11.67
CA LEU A 293 7.85 -13.19 -11.51
C LEU A 293 7.22 -14.39 -10.78
N PHE A 294 6.46 -14.16 -9.70
CA PHE A 294 5.77 -15.23 -8.98
C PHE A 294 4.72 -15.92 -9.85
N ILE A 295 3.93 -15.16 -10.61
CA ILE A 295 2.97 -15.73 -11.57
C ILE A 295 3.68 -16.58 -12.63
N GLU A 296 4.81 -16.10 -13.19
CA GLU A 296 5.63 -16.86 -14.15
C GLU A 296 6.17 -18.16 -13.55
N MET A 297 6.48 -18.17 -12.26
CA MET A 297 6.88 -19.39 -11.52
C MET A 297 5.69 -20.30 -11.17
N GLY A 298 4.48 -20.00 -11.59
CA GLY A 298 3.30 -20.86 -11.41
C GLY A 298 2.56 -20.68 -10.09
N PHE A 299 2.73 -19.55 -9.40
CA PHE A 299 1.93 -19.22 -8.22
C PHE A 299 0.55 -18.71 -8.62
N SER A 300 -0.47 -19.03 -7.81
CA SER A 300 -1.79 -18.39 -7.92
C SER A 300 -1.72 -16.91 -7.51
N HIS A 301 -2.76 -16.11 -7.81
CA HIS A 301 -2.85 -14.73 -7.33
C HIS A 301 -2.70 -14.66 -5.80
N PHE A 302 -3.46 -15.48 -5.06
CA PHE A 302 -3.37 -15.56 -3.61
C PHE A 302 -1.96 -15.95 -3.12
N GLY A 303 -1.36 -16.97 -3.75
CA GLY A 303 0.00 -17.39 -3.42
C GLY A 303 1.04 -16.30 -3.68
N THR A 304 0.90 -15.58 -4.79
CA THR A 304 1.76 -14.42 -5.14
C THR A 304 1.62 -13.33 -4.07
N THR A 305 0.40 -12.96 -3.71
CA THR A 305 0.14 -11.97 -2.65
C THR A 305 0.79 -12.39 -1.33
N MET A 306 0.59 -13.63 -0.88
CA MET A 306 1.20 -14.10 0.36
C MET A 306 2.73 -14.09 0.31
N CYS A 307 3.34 -14.49 -0.81
CA CYS A 307 4.80 -14.47 -0.95
C CYS A 307 5.37 -13.05 -0.94
N VAL A 308 4.76 -12.12 -1.69
CA VAL A 308 5.22 -10.73 -1.76
C VAL A 308 5.07 -10.03 -0.40
N LEU A 309 3.95 -10.23 0.30
CA LEU A 309 3.76 -9.72 1.67
C LEU A 309 4.77 -10.32 2.64
N SER A 310 5.05 -11.63 2.53
CA SER A 310 6.05 -12.30 3.38
C SER A 310 7.46 -11.73 3.18
N LEU A 311 7.86 -11.42 1.94
CA LEU A 311 9.14 -10.75 1.68
C LEU A 311 9.22 -9.39 2.39
N ASN A 312 8.14 -8.61 2.38
CA ASN A 312 8.11 -7.32 3.10
C ASN A 312 8.17 -7.52 4.62
N VAL A 313 7.41 -8.48 5.15
CA VAL A 313 7.44 -8.82 6.59
C VAL A 313 8.84 -9.23 7.03
N LEU A 314 9.60 -9.99 6.21
CA LEU A 314 10.98 -10.34 6.51
C LEU A 314 11.88 -9.11 6.67
N VAL A 315 11.73 -8.08 5.82
CA VAL A 315 12.49 -6.82 5.97
C VAL A 315 12.11 -6.11 7.27
N VAL A 316 10.82 -6.03 7.59
CA VAL A 316 10.34 -5.45 8.86
C VAL A 316 10.89 -6.22 10.07
N LEU A 317 10.97 -7.55 9.98
CA LEU A 317 11.56 -8.38 11.04
C LEU A 317 13.08 -8.16 11.16
N CYS A 318 13.81 -7.99 10.05
CA CYS A 318 15.24 -7.63 10.09
C CYS A 318 15.46 -6.27 10.78
N TRP A 319 14.62 -5.26 10.44
CA TRP A 319 14.63 -3.97 11.14
C TRP A 319 14.31 -4.14 12.64
N LEU A 320 13.23 -4.85 12.97
CA LEU A 320 12.81 -5.06 14.36
C LEU A 320 13.89 -5.77 15.18
N LEU A 321 14.56 -6.76 14.59
CA LEU A 321 15.66 -7.47 15.24
C LEU A 321 16.83 -6.52 15.51
N SER A 322 17.24 -5.70 14.52
CA SER A 322 18.32 -4.73 14.70
C SER A 322 17.99 -3.71 15.80
N TYR A 323 16.76 -3.20 15.83
CA TYR A 323 16.27 -2.34 16.91
C TYR A 323 16.33 -3.04 18.29
N LYS A 324 15.83 -4.28 18.39
CA LYS A 324 15.81 -5.05 19.64
C LYS A 324 17.21 -5.39 20.16
N LEU A 325 18.18 -5.52 19.30
CA LEU A 325 19.59 -5.72 19.62
C LEU A 325 20.31 -4.40 20.01
N GLY A 326 19.60 -3.27 20.06
CA GLY A 326 20.17 -1.97 20.45
C GLY A 326 21.05 -1.34 19.37
N ALA A 327 20.85 -1.69 18.10
CA ALA A 327 21.59 -1.09 16.99
C ALA A 327 21.28 0.41 16.87
N SER A 328 22.30 1.22 16.52
CA SER A 328 22.10 2.64 16.22
C SER A 328 21.16 2.84 15.05
N ILE A 329 20.59 4.03 14.91
CA ILE A 329 19.67 4.39 13.81
C ILE A 329 20.33 4.16 12.45
N ASP A 330 21.62 4.47 12.31
CA ASP A 330 22.38 4.26 11.09
C ASP A 330 22.53 2.76 10.75
N VAL A 331 22.80 1.93 11.75
CA VAL A 331 22.89 0.46 11.57
C VAL A 331 21.52 -0.10 11.20
N GLN A 332 20.44 0.35 11.85
CA GLN A 332 19.07 -0.03 11.47
C GLN A 332 18.78 0.32 9.99
N PHE A 333 19.23 1.51 9.54
CA PHE A 333 19.08 1.94 8.14
C PHE A 333 19.84 1.00 7.17
N TYR A 334 21.10 0.69 7.45
CA TYR A 334 21.88 -0.21 6.59
C TYR A 334 21.31 -1.63 6.56
N VAL A 335 20.80 -2.13 7.69
CA VAL A 335 20.10 -3.43 7.75
C VAL A 335 18.88 -3.44 6.82
N VAL A 336 18.08 -2.38 6.84
CA VAL A 336 16.90 -2.26 5.95
C VAL A 336 17.32 -2.14 4.49
N MET A 337 18.33 -1.32 4.18
CA MET A 337 18.81 -1.17 2.80
C MET A 337 19.35 -2.50 2.23
N ILE A 338 20.17 -3.21 2.99
CA ILE A 338 20.75 -4.48 2.56
C ILE A 338 19.65 -5.55 2.43
N SER A 339 18.80 -5.73 3.44
CA SER A 339 17.73 -6.72 3.40
C SER A 339 16.69 -6.39 2.33
N GLY A 340 16.35 -5.10 2.15
CA GLY A 340 15.45 -4.64 1.11
C GLY A 340 15.96 -4.95 -0.30
N VAL A 341 17.20 -4.62 -0.59
CA VAL A 341 17.84 -4.96 -1.88
C VAL A 341 17.92 -6.47 -2.05
N LEU A 342 18.28 -7.22 -1.01
CA LEU A 342 18.40 -8.69 -1.06
C LEU A 342 17.05 -9.35 -1.38
N PHE A 343 15.98 -8.99 -0.67
CA PHE A 343 14.64 -9.61 -0.82
C PHE A 343 13.85 -9.08 -2.02
N THR A 344 14.27 -8.00 -2.65
CA THR A 344 13.66 -7.50 -3.88
C THR A 344 14.56 -7.77 -5.10
N ALA A 345 15.57 -6.95 -5.34
CA ALA A 345 16.45 -7.04 -6.51
C ALA A 345 17.27 -8.34 -6.53
N GLY A 346 17.82 -8.74 -5.38
CA GLY A 346 18.60 -9.97 -5.23
C GLY A 346 17.76 -11.21 -5.52
N PHE A 347 16.58 -11.30 -4.88
CA PHE A 347 15.64 -12.40 -5.10
C PHE A 347 15.18 -12.44 -6.57
N TYR A 348 14.82 -11.30 -7.15
CA TYR A 348 14.43 -11.22 -8.56
C TYR A 348 15.53 -11.73 -9.48
N LYS A 349 16.78 -11.25 -9.32
CA LYS A 349 17.93 -11.67 -10.12
C LYS A 349 18.21 -13.16 -9.95
N LEU A 350 18.19 -13.66 -8.71
CA LEU A 350 18.38 -15.07 -8.42
C LEU A 350 17.37 -15.94 -9.18
N MET A 351 16.08 -15.62 -9.05
CA MET A 351 15.03 -16.40 -9.69
C MET A 351 15.10 -16.33 -11.23
N ARG A 352 15.47 -15.18 -11.79
CA ARG A 352 15.70 -15.06 -13.24
C ARG A 352 16.83 -15.99 -13.73
N ILE A 353 17.92 -16.11 -12.96
CA ILE A 353 19.00 -17.05 -13.28
C ILE A 353 18.50 -18.51 -13.18
N GLN A 354 17.70 -18.83 -12.15
CA GLN A 354 17.14 -20.17 -12.01
C GLN A 354 16.17 -20.53 -13.15
N ILE A 355 15.36 -19.57 -13.60
CA ILE A 355 14.45 -19.74 -14.75
C ILE A 355 15.27 -19.99 -16.03
N ALA A 356 16.32 -19.19 -16.29
CA ALA A 356 17.16 -19.36 -17.48
C ALA A 356 17.94 -20.69 -17.52
N ARG A 357 18.26 -21.27 -16.34
CA ARG A 357 19.01 -22.51 -16.21
C ARG A 357 18.17 -23.75 -15.93
N GLU A 358 16.86 -23.63 -15.78
CA GLU A 358 15.91 -24.70 -15.46
C GLU A 358 16.35 -25.61 -14.28
N THR A 359 16.85 -25.03 -13.22
CA THR A 359 17.50 -25.72 -12.11
C THR A 359 16.54 -26.55 -11.24
N ALA A 360 17.10 -27.41 -10.38
CA ALA A 360 16.33 -28.15 -9.37
C ALA A 360 15.62 -27.21 -8.39
N LEU A 361 16.24 -26.07 -8.02
CA LEU A 361 15.63 -25.04 -7.19
C LEU A 361 14.37 -24.47 -7.84
N LEU A 362 14.42 -24.15 -9.14
CA LEU A 362 13.24 -23.68 -9.86
C LEU A 362 12.11 -24.72 -9.84
N ARG A 363 12.43 -25.99 -10.07
CA ARG A 363 11.41 -27.07 -10.02
C ARG A 363 10.77 -27.19 -8.65
N TRP A 364 11.56 -27.06 -7.59
CA TRP A 364 11.04 -27.04 -6.21
C TRP A 364 10.14 -25.84 -5.97
N VAL A 365 10.55 -24.63 -6.38
CA VAL A 365 9.77 -23.39 -6.26
C VAL A 365 8.46 -23.50 -7.06
N LYS A 366 8.50 -23.99 -8.30
CA LYS A 366 7.30 -24.23 -9.11
C LYS A 366 6.37 -25.26 -8.46
N GLY A 367 6.90 -26.32 -7.87
CA GLY A 367 6.15 -27.30 -7.11
C GLY A 367 5.44 -26.70 -5.89
N PHE A 368 6.08 -25.74 -5.21
CA PHE A 368 5.46 -24.97 -4.14
C PHE A 368 4.39 -24.01 -4.71
N GLY A 369 4.69 -23.30 -5.81
CA GLY A 369 3.75 -22.44 -6.51
C GLY A 369 2.45 -23.17 -6.90
N ALA A 370 2.56 -24.38 -7.44
CA ALA A 370 1.40 -25.21 -7.79
C ALA A 370 0.50 -25.51 -6.58
N LYS A 371 1.07 -25.67 -5.37
CA LYS A 371 0.29 -25.90 -4.13
C LYS A 371 -0.48 -24.65 -3.68
N THR A 372 -0.18 -23.47 -4.19
CA THR A 372 -0.91 -22.22 -3.87
C THR A 372 -2.24 -22.10 -4.61
N HIS A 373 -2.52 -22.98 -5.57
CA HIS A 373 -3.81 -23.07 -6.24
C HIS A 373 -4.82 -23.80 -5.33
N VAL A 374 -5.42 -23.05 -4.41
CA VAL A 374 -6.30 -23.57 -3.36
C VAL A 374 -7.80 -23.44 -3.68
N GLY A 375 -8.14 -23.02 -4.90
CA GLY A 375 -9.52 -22.80 -5.34
C GLY A 375 -10.45 -24.01 -5.14
N ASP A 376 -9.93 -25.23 -5.24
CA ASP A 376 -10.70 -26.48 -5.06
C ASP A 376 -10.79 -26.94 -3.59
N LYS A 377 -10.15 -26.22 -2.66
CA LYS A 377 -10.19 -26.60 -1.24
C LYS A 377 -11.54 -26.25 -0.61
N LYS A 378 -12.05 -27.13 0.27
CA LYS A 378 -13.34 -26.93 0.96
C LYS A 378 -13.43 -25.60 1.71
N TRP A 379 -12.36 -25.20 2.40
CA TRP A 379 -12.32 -23.93 3.14
C TRP A 379 -12.40 -22.72 2.22
N TRP A 380 -11.75 -22.78 1.02
CA TRP A 380 -11.85 -21.71 0.02
C TRP A 380 -13.29 -21.57 -0.48
N GLY A 381 -13.93 -22.68 -0.85
CA GLY A 381 -15.33 -22.68 -1.25
C GLY A 381 -16.31 -22.21 -0.15
N ALA A 382 -15.98 -22.44 1.12
CA ALA A 382 -16.77 -21.89 2.24
C ALA A 382 -16.66 -20.36 2.33
N LEU A 383 -15.43 -19.81 2.26
CA LEU A 383 -15.20 -18.35 2.22
C LEU A 383 -15.86 -17.71 0.99
N GLN A 384 -15.72 -18.33 -0.17
CA GLN A 384 -16.32 -17.84 -1.41
C GLN A 384 -17.86 -17.74 -1.28
N ARG A 385 -18.51 -18.76 -0.77
CA ARG A 385 -19.97 -18.72 -0.51
C ARG A 385 -20.35 -17.62 0.47
N ALA A 386 -19.59 -17.47 1.57
CA ALA A 386 -19.86 -16.43 2.57
C ALA A 386 -19.74 -15.00 2.00
N VAL A 387 -18.80 -14.80 1.09
CA VAL A 387 -18.55 -13.49 0.43
C VAL A 387 -19.57 -13.22 -0.68
N ASP A 388 -19.96 -14.24 -1.46
CA ASP A 388 -20.87 -14.12 -2.61
C ASP A 388 -22.37 -14.15 -2.21
N LEU A 389 -22.72 -14.47 -0.94
CA LEU A 389 -24.10 -14.53 -0.44
C LEU A 389 -24.77 -13.16 -0.24
N LYS A 390 -24.06 -12.07 -0.47
CA LYS A 390 -24.55 -10.70 -0.37
C LYS A 390 -24.60 -10.10 -1.77
#